data_fe0dbbd360a65b55cc95ac531f860ecd
#
_entry.id   fe0dbbd360a65b55cc95ac531f860ecd
#
_cell.length_a   1.000
_cell.length_b   1.000
_cell.length_c   1.000
_cell.angle_alpha   90.00
_cell.angle_beta   90.00
_cell.angle_gamma   90.00
#
_symmetry.space_group_name_H-M   'P 1'
#
loop_
_entity.id
_entity.type
_entity.pdbx_description
1 polymer ?
#
loop_
_entity_poly.entity_id
_entity_poly.type
_entity_poly.pdbx_seq_one_letter_code
_entity_poly.pdbx_strand_id
1 'polypeptide(L)'
;MPRPRRAPCAAPRIAVLGLAALLSAAAMADSLGGDVHSTGEAEVRGAAPGVQRYSVSASRCGERLSTEWRRPDGVLVAKEEVELVEGRWVRYRLQRPNIGQDLRAERRGTTVTLVDGARPGRAPTRLAGRGSLVAGPELVPFLQARFDELRAGRAVEFDYLVAERSMILGFVARTRPATGRLVVELEASSVLLRPFVPETVLEFAADGGLSKVTGRMLPVAGDARDPTPLDGVLRMLTTQSSCNTRSLS
;
A
#
# COMPACT_ATOMS: atom_id res chain seq x y z
N MET A 1 -37.74 33.87 -31.25
CA MET A 1 -36.59 33.84 -30.31
C MET A 1 -36.48 32.44 -29.71
N PRO A 2 -35.47 31.64 -30.05
CA PRO A 2 -35.30 30.29 -29.48
C PRO A 2 -34.63 30.40 -28.11
N ARG A 3 -35.18 29.67 -27.09
CA ARG A 3 -34.64 29.56 -25.73
C ARG A 3 -33.33 28.77 -25.75
N PRO A 4 -32.30 29.19 -25.00
CA PRO A 4 -31.07 28.43 -24.89
C PRO A 4 -31.31 27.12 -24.09
N ARG A 5 -30.90 25.99 -24.65
CA ARG A 5 -30.85 24.69 -23.98
C ARG A 5 -29.80 24.75 -22.88
N ARG A 6 -30.23 24.58 -21.61
CA ARG A 6 -29.32 24.38 -20.47
C ARG A 6 -28.60 23.07 -20.70
N ALA A 7 -27.27 23.11 -20.72
CA ALA A 7 -26.41 21.94 -20.68
C ALA A 7 -26.60 21.24 -19.31
N PRO A 8 -26.63 19.90 -19.24
CA PRO A 8 -26.67 19.18 -17.99
C PRO A 8 -25.37 19.43 -17.23
N CYS A 9 -25.48 19.87 -15.97
CA CYS A 9 -24.37 19.93 -15.04
C CYS A 9 -23.80 18.51 -14.88
N ALA A 10 -22.59 18.31 -15.35
CA ALA A 10 -21.82 17.13 -15.05
C ALA A 10 -21.60 17.10 -13.54
N ALA A 11 -22.22 16.13 -12.86
CA ALA A 11 -21.95 15.85 -11.46
C ALA A 11 -20.45 15.53 -11.30
N PRO A 12 -19.77 16.07 -10.29
CA PRO A 12 -18.39 15.71 -10.04
C PRO A 12 -18.33 14.21 -9.75
N ARG A 13 -17.62 13.46 -10.61
CA ARG A 13 -17.26 12.08 -10.34
C ARG A 13 -16.35 12.09 -9.13
N ILE A 14 -16.91 11.78 -7.96
CA ILE A 14 -16.15 11.55 -6.74
C ILE A 14 -15.28 10.32 -7.03
N ALA A 15 -14.01 10.57 -7.33
CA ALA A 15 -13.06 9.51 -7.57
C ALA A 15 -12.89 8.71 -6.28
N VAL A 16 -13.30 7.45 -6.33
CA VAL A 16 -13.18 6.48 -5.23
C VAL A 16 -11.75 6.50 -4.71
N LEU A 17 -11.60 6.84 -3.45
CA LEU A 17 -10.34 6.80 -2.71
C LEU A 17 -9.82 5.34 -2.68
N GLY A 18 -8.89 5.02 -3.56
CA GLY A 18 -8.23 3.73 -3.57
C GLY A 18 -7.07 3.74 -2.58
N LEU A 19 -7.16 2.94 -1.52
CA LEU A 19 -6.03 2.57 -0.68
C LEU A 19 -5.18 1.58 -1.49
N ALA A 20 -4.33 2.09 -2.37
CA ALA A 20 -3.30 1.29 -3.01
C ALA A 20 -2.17 1.14 -2.01
N ALA A 21 -2.37 0.30 -1.06
CA ALA A 21 -1.35 -0.01 -0.10
C ALA A 21 -1.29 -1.50 0.05
N LEU A 22 -0.21 -1.88 0.50
CA LEU A 22 -0.03 -3.14 1.17
C LEU A 22 0.74 -4.15 0.37
N LEU A 23 1.99 -4.24 0.74
CA LEU A 23 2.59 -5.56 0.87
C LEU A 23 4.07 -5.46 1.20
N SER A 24 4.34 -5.66 2.46
CA SER A 24 5.62 -6.19 2.84
C SER A 24 5.34 -7.40 3.71
N ALA A 25 5.49 -8.57 3.15
CA ALA A 25 5.55 -9.78 3.93
C ALA A 25 6.94 -9.85 4.58
N ALA A 26 7.16 -9.10 5.64
CA ALA A 26 8.21 -9.43 6.59
C ALA A 26 7.58 -10.34 7.64
N ALA A 27 7.53 -11.62 7.36
CA ALA A 27 7.30 -12.61 8.39
C ALA A 27 8.48 -12.56 9.37
N MET A 28 8.17 -12.64 10.64
CA MET A 28 9.01 -12.86 11.80
C MET A 28 9.25 -11.63 12.65
N ALA A 29 8.50 -11.59 13.74
CA ALA A 29 8.95 -11.11 15.01
C ALA A 29 10.04 -12.07 15.55
N ASP A 30 11.22 -11.97 14.98
CA ASP A 30 12.42 -12.38 15.69
C ASP A 30 13.43 -11.26 15.51
N SER A 31 13.66 -10.57 16.62
CA SER A 31 14.76 -9.65 16.85
C SER A 31 15.15 -8.80 15.63
N LEU A 32 14.53 -7.61 15.52
CA LEU A 32 15.16 -6.38 15.00
C LEU A 32 16.46 -6.62 14.20
N GLY A 33 16.37 -7.01 12.91
CA GLY A 33 17.56 -6.96 12.07
C GLY A 33 17.76 -8.05 11.02
N GLY A 34 16.90 -9.05 10.89
CA GLY A 34 17.06 -10.09 9.87
C GLY A 34 16.60 -9.65 8.47
N ASP A 35 17.42 -9.96 7.47
CA ASP A 35 17.03 -9.79 6.06
C ASP A 35 15.96 -10.82 5.69
N VAL A 36 14.86 -10.39 5.11
CA VAL A 36 13.71 -11.24 4.74
C VAL A 36 13.32 -11.00 3.29
N HIS A 37 13.05 -12.07 2.58
CA HIS A 37 12.48 -12.05 1.25
C HIS A 37 11.24 -12.95 1.20
N SER A 38 10.14 -12.42 0.69
CA SER A 38 8.88 -13.15 0.55
C SER A 38 8.35 -13.02 -0.87
N THR A 39 7.73 -14.08 -1.36
CA THR A 39 7.08 -14.09 -2.66
C THR A 39 5.61 -14.42 -2.53
N GLY A 40 4.81 -13.95 -3.48
CA GLY A 40 3.38 -14.18 -3.51
C GLY A 40 2.81 -14.07 -4.92
N GLU A 41 1.55 -14.44 -5.05
CA GLU A 41 0.77 -14.30 -6.27
C GLU A 41 -0.48 -13.50 -5.99
N ALA A 42 -0.78 -12.55 -6.86
CA ALA A 42 -1.98 -11.76 -6.79
C ALA A 42 -2.89 -12.03 -7.99
N GLU A 43 -4.17 -12.21 -7.70
CA GLU A 43 -5.25 -12.23 -8.69
C GLU A 43 -6.05 -10.95 -8.53
N VAL A 44 -6.14 -10.16 -9.60
CA VAL A 44 -6.84 -8.88 -9.56
C VAL A 44 -7.93 -8.84 -10.62
N ARG A 45 -8.98 -8.07 -10.31
CA ARG A 45 -10.09 -7.79 -11.20
C ARG A 45 -10.08 -6.29 -11.51
N GLY A 46 -10.14 -5.96 -12.78
CA GLY A 46 -10.20 -4.58 -13.27
C GLY A 46 -11.45 -4.34 -14.10
N ALA A 47 -11.48 -3.19 -14.77
CA ALA A 47 -12.56 -2.84 -15.70
C ALA A 47 -12.58 -3.73 -16.97
N ALA A 48 -11.45 -4.32 -17.34
CA ALA A 48 -11.37 -5.29 -18.45
C ALA A 48 -11.90 -6.66 -18.00
N PRO A 49 -12.60 -7.40 -18.87
CA PRO A 49 -13.06 -8.75 -18.54
C PRO A 49 -11.84 -9.67 -18.35
N GLY A 50 -11.89 -10.45 -17.27
CA GLY A 50 -10.86 -11.43 -16.91
C GLY A 50 -10.14 -11.13 -15.60
N VAL A 51 -9.44 -12.15 -15.12
CA VAL A 51 -8.56 -12.06 -13.95
C VAL A 51 -7.15 -11.82 -14.44
N GLN A 52 -6.51 -10.75 -13.96
CA GLN A 52 -5.09 -10.49 -14.21
C GLN A 52 -4.27 -11.08 -13.06
N ARG A 53 -3.16 -11.73 -13.39
CA ARG A 53 -2.23 -12.30 -12.41
C ARG A 53 -0.95 -11.49 -12.35
N TYR A 54 -0.41 -11.38 -11.14
CA TYR A 54 0.87 -10.75 -10.88
C TYR A 54 1.68 -11.62 -9.91
N SER A 55 2.98 -11.71 -10.15
CA SER A 55 3.92 -12.15 -9.13
C SER A 55 4.29 -10.95 -8.26
N VAL A 56 4.41 -11.20 -6.96
CA VAL A 56 4.76 -10.19 -5.97
C VAL A 56 5.99 -10.65 -5.22
N SER A 57 6.97 -9.77 -5.06
CA SER A 57 8.09 -9.98 -4.17
C SER A 57 8.15 -8.84 -3.17
N ALA A 58 8.34 -9.18 -1.91
CA ALA A 58 8.53 -8.24 -0.83
C ALA A 58 9.84 -8.55 -0.12
N SER A 59 10.63 -7.53 0.19
CA SER A 59 11.90 -7.72 0.87
C SER A 59 12.13 -6.68 1.95
N ARG A 60 12.82 -7.11 3.00
CA ARG A 60 13.44 -6.25 3.99
C ARG A 60 14.93 -6.52 3.98
N CYS A 61 15.74 -5.50 3.76
CA CYS A 61 17.19 -5.55 3.78
C CYS A 61 17.69 -4.41 4.68
N GLY A 62 18.04 -4.74 5.92
CA GLY A 62 18.35 -3.75 6.94
C GLY A 62 17.19 -2.77 7.14
N GLU A 63 17.46 -1.48 6.88
CA GLU A 63 16.49 -0.40 7.01
C GLU A 63 15.67 -0.14 5.73
N ARG A 64 15.77 -0.98 4.72
CA ARG A 64 14.99 -0.84 3.49
C ARG A 64 13.91 -1.92 3.39
N LEU A 65 12.71 -1.46 3.07
CA LEU A 65 11.58 -2.30 2.72
C LEU A 65 11.24 -2.05 1.26
N SER A 66 10.97 -3.10 0.50
CA SER A 66 10.51 -2.95 -0.88
C SER A 66 9.46 -3.99 -1.26
N THR A 67 8.61 -3.62 -2.20
CA THR A 67 7.64 -4.52 -2.83
C THR A 67 7.64 -4.29 -4.32
N GLU A 68 7.75 -5.36 -5.09
CA GLU A 68 7.70 -5.33 -6.56
C GLU A 68 6.56 -6.19 -7.07
N TRP A 69 5.85 -5.69 -8.07
CA TRP A 69 4.76 -6.36 -8.77
C TRP A 69 5.11 -6.53 -10.23
N ARG A 70 5.06 -7.77 -10.71
CA ARG A 70 5.39 -8.11 -12.10
C ARG A 70 4.26 -8.88 -12.75
N ARG A 71 4.04 -8.62 -14.03
CA ARG A 71 3.17 -9.45 -14.85
C ARG A 71 3.81 -10.83 -15.09
N PRO A 72 3.04 -11.82 -15.59
CA PRO A 72 3.59 -13.15 -15.93
C PRO A 72 4.74 -13.13 -16.93
N ASP A 73 4.82 -12.10 -17.78
CA ASP A 73 5.93 -11.88 -18.73
C ASP A 73 7.17 -11.24 -18.07
N GLY A 74 7.17 -11.07 -16.74
CA GLY A 74 8.28 -10.50 -15.97
C GLY A 74 8.34 -8.96 -15.95
N VAL A 75 7.46 -8.27 -16.69
CA VAL A 75 7.46 -6.81 -16.75
C VAL A 75 7.03 -6.21 -15.40
N LEU A 76 7.86 -5.31 -14.87
CA LEU A 76 7.56 -4.55 -13.65
C LEU A 76 6.40 -3.59 -13.90
N VAL A 77 5.36 -3.66 -13.08
CA VAL A 77 4.18 -2.79 -13.18
C VAL A 77 4.03 -1.85 -12.00
N ALA A 78 4.53 -2.24 -10.82
CA ALA A 78 4.56 -1.38 -9.67
C ALA A 78 5.73 -1.74 -8.75
N LYS A 79 6.31 -0.74 -8.09
CA LYS A 79 7.32 -0.90 -7.06
C LYS A 79 7.12 0.15 -5.98
N GLU A 80 7.17 -0.28 -4.73
CA GLU A 80 7.27 0.60 -3.58
C GLU A 80 8.56 0.34 -2.82
N GLU A 81 9.14 1.42 -2.30
CA GLU A 81 10.34 1.38 -1.48
C GLU A 81 10.17 2.33 -0.29
N VAL A 82 10.63 1.88 0.87
CA VAL A 82 10.68 2.66 2.10
C VAL A 82 12.07 2.52 2.70
N GLU A 83 12.66 3.64 3.09
CA GLU A 83 13.87 3.70 3.91
C GLU A 83 13.48 4.08 5.33
N LEU A 84 13.91 3.29 6.29
CA LEU A 84 13.67 3.50 7.71
C LEU A 84 14.91 4.11 8.37
N VAL A 85 14.70 4.89 9.41
CA VAL A 85 15.72 5.30 10.38
C VAL A 85 15.11 5.17 11.77
N GLU A 86 15.74 4.43 12.64
CA GLU A 86 15.23 4.14 13.99
C GLU A 86 13.78 3.59 13.98
N GLY A 87 13.49 2.70 13.02
CA GLY A 87 12.18 2.07 12.87
C GLY A 87 11.06 2.99 12.34
N ARG A 88 11.40 4.18 11.85
CA ARG A 88 10.46 5.14 11.25
C ARG A 88 10.86 5.41 9.81
N TRP A 89 9.90 5.42 8.91
CA TRP A 89 10.22 5.78 7.54
C TRP A 89 10.60 7.26 7.41
N VAL A 90 11.63 7.49 6.60
CA VAL A 90 12.14 8.83 6.27
C VAL A 90 12.05 9.14 4.79
N ARG A 91 12.13 8.10 3.93
CA ARG A 91 11.93 8.21 2.49
C ARG A 91 10.99 7.13 2.00
N TYR A 92 10.16 7.50 1.05
CA TYR A 92 9.22 6.62 0.36
C TYR A 92 9.28 6.89 -1.13
N ARG A 93 9.16 5.85 -1.93
CA ARG A 93 9.04 5.94 -3.38
C ARG A 93 8.00 4.96 -3.89
N LEU A 94 7.12 5.44 -4.77
CA LEU A 94 6.18 4.64 -5.55
C LEU A 94 6.44 4.83 -7.03
N GLN A 95 6.70 3.74 -7.74
CA GLN A 95 6.88 3.70 -9.17
C GLN A 95 5.81 2.83 -9.81
N ARG A 96 5.19 3.31 -10.88
CA ARG A 96 4.29 2.55 -11.76
C ARG A 96 4.69 2.84 -13.21
N PRO A 97 5.66 2.07 -13.75
CA PRO A 97 6.23 2.35 -15.07
C PRO A 97 5.20 2.28 -16.20
N ASN A 98 4.19 1.41 -16.07
CA ASN A 98 3.11 1.25 -17.05
C ASN A 98 2.27 2.52 -17.27
N ILE A 99 2.25 3.43 -16.31
CA ILE A 99 1.56 4.73 -16.40
C ILE A 99 2.50 5.92 -16.22
N GLY A 100 3.82 5.71 -16.25
CA GLY A 100 4.82 6.77 -16.13
C GLY A 100 4.77 7.50 -14.79
N GLN A 101 4.39 6.85 -13.69
CA GLN A 101 4.31 7.46 -12.35
C GLN A 101 5.58 7.19 -11.55
N ASP A 102 6.14 8.24 -10.92
CA ASP A 102 7.26 8.18 -9.96
C ASP A 102 7.00 9.20 -8.85
N LEU A 103 6.44 8.75 -7.74
CA LEU A 103 6.16 9.58 -6.57
C LEU A 103 7.23 9.35 -5.52
N ARG A 104 7.75 10.44 -4.95
CA ARG A 104 8.77 10.40 -3.90
C ARG A 104 8.30 11.24 -2.72
N ALA A 105 8.47 10.72 -1.52
CA ALA A 105 8.14 11.44 -0.30
C ALA A 105 9.32 11.43 0.67
N GLU A 106 9.55 12.55 1.31
CA GLU A 106 10.46 12.69 2.44
C GLU A 106 9.68 13.10 3.69
N ARG A 107 9.96 12.44 4.80
CA ARG A 107 9.36 12.73 6.10
C ARG A 107 10.35 13.40 7.03
N ARG A 108 9.89 14.48 7.67
CA ARG A 108 10.60 15.16 8.77
C ARG A 108 9.64 15.39 9.91
N GLY A 109 9.79 14.61 10.97
CA GLY A 109 8.82 14.57 12.07
C GLY A 109 7.44 14.13 11.60
N THR A 110 6.42 14.99 11.72
CA THR A 110 5.05 14.75 11.24
C THR A 110 4.79 15.30 9.84
N THR A 111 5.74 16.08 9.27
CA THR A 111 5.59 16.69 7.94
C THR A 111 6.13 15.76 6.85
N VAL A 112 5.37 15.61 5.79
CA VAL A 112 5.75 14.90 4.57
C VAL A 112 5.81 15.87 3.42
N THR A 113 6.91 15.83 2.67
CA THR A 113 7.06 16.55 1.40
C THR A 113 6.98 15.54 0.26
N LEU A 114 5.95 15.64 -0.58
CA LEU A 114 5.72 14.75 -1.71
C LEU A 114 6.07 15.45 -3.03
N VAL A 115 6.81 14.75 -3.88
CA VAL A 115 7.25 15.21 -5.21
C VAL A 115 6.82 14.19 -6.26
N ASP A 116 6.33 14.68 -7.39
CA ASP A 116 6.08 13.87 -8.58
C ASP A 116 7.34 13.90 -9.47
N GLY A 117 8.15 12.84 -9.41
CA GLY A 117 9.39 12.72 -10.18
C GLY A 117 9.17 12.60 -11.69
N ALA A 118 7.98 12.19 -12.12
CA ALA A 118 7.61 12.16 -13.54
C ALA A 118 7.26 13.57 -14.07
N ARG A 119 7.06 14.55 -13.18
CA ARG A 119 6.70 15.94 -13.51
C ARG A 119 7.60 16.93 -12.78
N PRO A 120 8.87 17.07 -13.20
CA PRO A 120 9.90 17.82 -12.45
C PRO A 120 9.62 19.32 -12.28
N GLY A 121 8.66 19.88 -13.00
CA GLY A 121 8.26 21.29 -12.83
C GLY A 121 7.13 21.51 -11.83
N ARG A 122 6.54 20.46 -11.26
CA ARG A 122 5.43 20.59 -10.31
C ARG A 122 5.96 20.91 -8.91
N ALA A 123 5.35 21.89 -8.27
CA ALA A 123 5.69 22.24 -6.91
C ALA A 123 5.44 21.07 -5.93
N PRO A 124 6.34 20.84 -4.96
CA PRO A 124 6.15 19.84 -3.92
C PRO A 124 4.87 20.07 -3.12
N THR A 125 4.17 18.99 -2.77
CA THR A 125 3.02 19.04 -1.87
C THR A 125 3.50 18.76 -0.45
N ARG A 126 3.10 19.60 0.51
CA ARG A 126 3.36 19.40 1.94
C ARG A 126 2.12 18.88 2.62
N LEU A 127 2.29 17.79 3.38
CA LEU A 127 1.25 17.12 4.13
C LEU A 127 1.65 17.07 5.61
N ALA A 128 0.67 17.10 6.50
CA ALA A 128 0.89 16.93 7.93
C ALA A 128 0.16 15.67 8.42
N GLY A 129 0.89 14.73 9.01
CA GLY A 129 0.34 13.56 9.69
C GLY A 129 0.08 13.83 11.16
N ARG A 130 -0.76 13.00 11.76
CA ARG A 130 -1.08 13.00 13.19
C ARG A 130 -0.80 11.59 13.71
N GLY A 131 -0.10 11.44 14.79
CA GLY A 131 0.17 10.11 15.37
C GLY A 131 1.21 9.27 14.61
N SER A 132 0.98 7.95 14.58
CA SER A 132 1.87 7.00 13.90
C SER A 132 1.64 7.06 12.39
N LEU A 133 2.58 7.64 11.65
CA LEU A 133 2.47 7.79 10.21
C LEU A 133 3.20 6.63 9.51
N VAL A 134 2.46 5.87 8.72
CA VAL A 134 2.88 4.65 8.00
C VAL A 134 2.86 4.90 6.49
N ALA A 135 3.76 4.29 5.74
CA ALA A 135 3.81 4.40 4.29
C ALA A 135 4.14 3.05 3.61
N GLY A 136 3.39 2.73 2.56
CA GLY A 136 3.64 1.58 1.68
C GLY A 136 3.99 0.28 2.40
N PRO A 137 5.14 -0.30 2.07
CA PRO A 137 5.58 -1.58 2.63
C PRO A 137 5.75 -1.62 4.16
N GLU A 138 5.79 -0.48 4.85
CA GLU A 138 5.92 -0.45 6.32
C GLU A 138 4.65 -0.94 7.03
N LEU A 139 3.49 -0.96 6.38
CA LEU A 139 2.22 -1.27 7.05
C LEU A 139 2.21 -2.66 7.71
N VAL A 140 2.72 -3.69 7.04
CA VAL A 140 2.73 -5.05 7.59
C VAL A 140 3.61 -5.15 8.82
N PRO A 141 4.90 -4.76 8.80
CA PRO A 141 5.72 -4.76 10.02
C PRO A 141 5.17 -3.83 11.11
N PHE A 142 4.52 -2.73 10.76
CA PHE A 142 3.84 -1.87 11.73
C PHE A 142 2.72 -2.60 12.48
N LEU A 143 1.89 -3.38 11.77
CA LEU A 143 0.83 -4.19 12.37
C LEU A 143 1.41 -5.38 13.17
N GLN A 144 2.45 -6.02 12.66
CA GLN A 144 3.15 -7.11 13.35
C GLN A 144 3.76 -6.66 14.69
N ALA A 145 4.34 -5.46 14.74
CA ALA A 145 4.85 -4.89 15.98
C ALA A 145 3.75 -4.64 17.05
N ARG A 146 2.48 -4.69 16.66
CA ARG A 146 1.29 -4.51 17.51
C ARG A 146 0.42 -5.76 17.58
N PHE A 147 1.01 -6.90 17.27
CA PHE A 147 0.27 -8.16 17.14
C PHE A 147 -0.43 -8.58 18.42
N ASP A 148 0.21 -8.36 19.59
CA ASP A 148 -0.41 -8.66 20.88
C ASP A 148 -1.60 -7.75 21.21
N GLU A 149 -1.53 -6.49 20.80
CA GLU A 149 -2.68 -5.57 20.93
C GLU A 149 -3.84 -6.04 20.06
N LEU A 150 -3.57 -6.37 18.82
CA LEU A 150 -4.55 -6.87 17.88
C LEU A 150 -5.14 -8.21 18.34
N ARG A 151 -4.32 -9.16 18.81
CA ARG A 151 -4.79 -10.44 19.38
C ARG A 151 -5.68 -10.25 20.61
N ALA A 152 -5.40 -9.24 21.41
CA ALA A 152 -6.24 -8.88 22.56
C ALA A 152 -7.53 -8.14 22.16
N GLY A 153 -7.82 -7.99 20.87
CA GLY A 153 -9.01 -7.29 20.35
C GLY A 153 -8.94 -5.77 20.46
N ARG A 154 -7.76 -5.20 20.80
CA ARG A 154 -7.59 -3.75 20.84
C ARG A 154 -7.42 -3.21 19.44
N ALA A 155 -8.11 -2.11 19.14
CA ALA A 155 -7.96 -1.40 17.88
C ALA A 155 -6.63 -0.63 17.85
N VAL A 156 -5.98 -0.62 16.69
CA VAL A 156 -4.74 0.13 16.43
C VAL A 156 -5.02 1.27 15.47
N GLU A 157 -4.80 2.49 15.89
CA GLU A 157 -4.99 3.70 15.09
C GLU A 157 -3.66 4.16 14.49
N PHE A 158 -3.70 4.60 13.23
CA PHE A 158 -2.53 5.14 12.53
C PHE A 158 -2.94 6.05 11.37
N ASP A 159 -2.02 6.92 10.97
CA ASP A 159 -2.11 7.68 9.73
C ASP A 159 -1.42 6.92 8.61
N TYR A 160 -1.94 6.99 7.40
CA TYR A 160 -1.36 6.34 6.23
C TYR A 160 -1.15 7.33 5.09
N LEU A 161 0.04 7.29 4.46
CA LEU A 161 0.36 8.09 3.29
C LEU A 161 -0.25 7.48 2.03
N VAL A 162 -1.24 8.15 1.44
CA VAL A 162 -1.82 7.83 0.12
C VAL A 162 -1.15 8.74 -0.90
N ALA A 163 0.06 8.33 -1.35
CA ALA A 163 0.93 9.17 -2.16
C ALA A 163 0.30 9.58 -3.50
N GLU A 164 -0.40 8.68 -4.17
CA GLU A 164 -1.08 8.92 -5.45
C GLU A 164 -2.22 9.95 -5.36
N ARG A 165 -2.72 10.20 -4.16
CA ARG A 165 -3.74 11.22 -3.88
C ARG A 165 -3.18 12.45 -3.20
N SER A 166 -1.88 12.46 -2.90
CA SER A 166 -1.21 13.52 -2.15
C SER A 166 -1.95 13.84 -0.85
N MET A 167 -2.27 12.82 -0.06
CA MET A 167 -2.98 12.97 1.20
C MET A 167 -2.52 11.97 2.25
N ILE A 168 -2.81 12.29 3.51
CA ILE A 168 -2.66 11.40 4.65
C ILE A 168 -4.06 11.11 5.19
N LEU A 169 -4.38 9.82 5.36
CA LEU A 169 -5.65 9.35 5.89
C LEU A 169 -5.43 8.61 7.20
N GLY A 170 -6.30 8.86 8.16
CA GLY A 170 -6.37 8.08 9.38
C GLY A 170 -7.07 6.74 9.15
N PHE A 171 -6.49 5.67 9.71
CA PHE A 171 -7.02 4.32 9.69
C PHE A 171 -7.12 3.74 11.09
N VAL A 172 -8.01 2.77 11.23
CA VAL A 172 -8.14 1.91 12.40
C VAL A 172 -8.03 0.46 11.93
N ALA A 173 -7.06 -0.27 12.46
CA ALA A 173 -6.96 -1.71 12.32
C ALA A 173 -7.76 -2.39 13.43
N ARG A 174 -8.68 -3.27 13.07
CA ARG A 174 -9.50 -4.07 13.99
C ARG A 174 -9.38 -5.54 13.66
N THR A 175 -9.51 -6.39 14.66
CA THR A 175 -9.53 -7.83 14.45
C THR A 175 -10.95 -8.36 14.34
N ARG A 176 -11.09 -9.37 13.49
CA ARG A 176 -12.29 -10.19 13.37
C ARG A 176 -12.00 -11.60 13.89
N PRO A 177 -12.92 -12.20 14.65
CA PRO A 177 -12.73 -13.59 15.11
C PRO A 177 -12.51 -14.55 13.93
N ALA A 178 -11.44 -15.35 14.01
CA ALA A 178 -11.14 -16.39 13.03
C ALA A 178 -10.34 -17.51 13.73
N THR A 179 -10.63 -18.77 13.37
CA THR A 179 -9.95 -19.91 13.97
C THR A 179 -8.55 -20.09 13.34
N GLY A 180 -7.51 -20.16 14.18
CA GLY A 180 -6.14 -20.48 13.77
C GLY A 180 -5.39 -19.38 13.00
N ARG A 181 -5.97 -18.18 12.87
CA ARG A 181 -5.37 -17.04 12.18
C ARG A 181 -5.84 -15.72 12.77
N LEU A 182 -5.09 -14.66 12.56
CA LEU A 182 -5.50 -13.32 12.90
C LEU A 182 -5.99 -12.62 11.62
N VAL A 183 -7.24 -12.18 11.62
CA VAL A 183 -7.81 -11.40 10.51
C VAL A 183 -7.92 -9.95 10.95
N VAL A 184 -7.26 -9.06 10.22
CA VAL A 184 -7.22 -7.62 10.50
C VAL A 184 -7.95 -6.88 9.38
N GLU A 185 -8.93 -6.09 9.75
CA GLU A 185 -9.66 -5.19 8.85
C GLU A 185 -9.14 -3.77 9.03
N LEU A 186 -8.88 -3.10 7.91
CA LEU A 186 -8.52 -1.69 7.90
C LEU A 186 -9.73 -0.84 7.50
N GLU A 187 -10.11 0.06 8.38
CA GLU A 187 -11.20 1.01 8.16
C GLU A 187 -10.66 2.44 8.20
N ALA A 188 -11.25 3.33 7.40
CA ALA A 188 -10.98 4.76 7.59
C ALA A 188 -11.47 5.20 8.97
N SER A 189 -10.66 5.97 9.71
CA SER A 189 -11.03 6.48 11.03
C SER A 189 -12.21 7.46 10.95
N SER A 190 -12.29 8.23 9.84
CA SER A 190 -13.40 9.12 9.55
C SER A 190 -14.61 8.36 9.00
N VAL A 191 -15.74 8.42 9.71
CA VAL A 191 -17.01 7.81 9.26
C VAL A 191 -17.45 8.34 7.89
N LEU A 192 -17.18 9.60 7.59
CA LEU A 192 -17.52 10.21 6.30
C LEU A 192 -16.69 9.66 5.13
N LEU A 193 -15.50 9.15 5.40
CA LEU A 193 -14.61 8.58 4.37
C LEU A 193 -14.81 7.08 4.17
N ARG A 194 -15.42 6.36 5.12
CA ARG A 194 -15.62 4.89 5.02
C ARG A 194 -16.28 4.45 3.72
N PRO A 195 -17.33 5.09 3.19
CA PRO A 195 -17.95 4.67 1.92
C PRO A 195 -17.03 4.81 0.70
N PHE A 196 -15.96 5.61 0.80
CA PHE A 196 -15.04 5.91 -0.29
C PHE A 196 -13.69 5.21 -0.18
N VAL A 197 -13.44 4.54 0.94
CA VAL A 197 -12.22 3.78 1.18
C VAL A 197 -12.56 2.30 1.04
N PRO A 198 -11.98 1.59 0.06
CA PRO A 198 -12.23 0.17 -0.10
C PRO A 198 -11.82 -0.59 1.15
N GLU A 199 -12.61 -1.59 1.50
CA GLU A 199 -12.27 -2.53 2.56
C GLU A 199 -10.94 -3.22 2.24
N THR A 200 -10.07 -3.28 3.21
CA THR A 200 -8.81 -4.00 3.12
C THR A 200 -8.70 -4.97 4.29
N VAL A 201 -8.49 -6.23 3.95
CA VAL A 201 -8.40 -7.32 4.93
C VAL A 201 -7.04 -7.99 4.81
N LEU A 202 -6.33 -8.11 5.94
CA LEU A 202 -5.07 -8.83 6.05
C LEU A 202 -5.30 -10.09 6.90
N GLU A 203 -4.83 -11.22 6.41
CA GLU A 203 -4.85 -12.48 7.16
C GLU A 203 -3.41 -12.84 7.53
N PHE A 204 -3.19 -13.04 8.82
CA PHE A 204 -1.90 -13.46 9.36
C PHE A 204 -2.02 -14.89 9.88
N ALA A 205 -1.00 -15.71 9.63
CA ALA A 205 -0.86 -17.02 10.19
C ALA A 205 -0.62 -16.97 11.71
N ALA A 206 -0.65 -18.11 12.40
CA ALA A 206 -0.47 -18.18 13.85
C ALA A 206 0.90 -17.68 14.31
N ASP A 207 1.93 -17.84 13.46
CA ASP A 207 3.30 -17.35 13.68
C ASP A 207 3.47 -15.85 13.41
N GLY A 208 2.42 -15.15 12.97
CA GLY A 208 2.46 -13.74 12.66
C GLY A 208 2.85 -13.42 11.21
N GLY A 209 3.14 -14.43 10.39
CA GLY A 209 3.40 -14.24 8.96
C GLY A 209 2.17 -13.77 8.20
N LEU A 210 2.31 -12.79 7.30
CA LEU A 210 1.22 -12.41 6.40
C LEU A 210 0.96 -13.55 5.43
N SER A 211 -0.26 -14.05 5.38
CA SER A 211 -0.67 -15.14 4.47
C SER A 211 -1.51 -14.64 3.29
N LYS A 212 -2.34 -13.61 3.52
CA LYS A 212 -3.24 -13.12 2.47
C LYS A 212 -3.61 -11.66 2.68
N VAL A 213 -3.82 -10.95 1.56
CA VAL A 213 -4.43 -9.63 1.55
C VAL A 213 -5.58 -9.62 0.55
N THR A 214 -6.69 -9.02 0.94
CA THR A 214 -7.85 -8.78 0.07
C THR A 214 -8.17 -7.30 0.08
N GLY A 215 -8.44 -6.73 -1.08
CA GLY A 215 -8.78 -5.31 -1.22
C GLY A 215 -8.08 -4.66 -2.40
N ARG A 216 -7.78 -3.36 -2.25
CA ARG A 216 -7.10 -2.58 -3.29
C ARG A 216 -5.65 -3.01 -3.44
N MET A 217 -5.25 -3.30 -4.69
CA MET A 217 -3.89 -3.70 -5.04
C MET A 217 -3.07 -2.52 -5.56
N LEU A 218 -1.73 -2.66 -5.47
CA LEU A 218 -0.79 -1.61 -5.90
C LEU A 218 -0.79 -1.35 -7.41
N PRO A 219 -0.86 -2.37 -8.30
CA PRO A 219 -0.98 -2.14 -9.73
C PRO A 219 -2.25 -1.38 -10.08
N VAL A 220 -2.18 -0.63 -11.19
CA VAL A 220 -3.32 0.04 -11.80
C VAL A 220 -3.43 -0.36 -13.27
N ALA A 221 -4.65 -0.44 -13.78
CA ALA A 221 -4.93 -0.54 -15.21
C ALA A 221 -5.05 0.84 -15.84
N GLY A 222 -5.15 0.89 -17.17
CA GLY A 222 -5.28 2.16 -17.89
C GLY A 222 -3.95 2.83 -18.15
N ASP A 223 -4.00 4.14 -18.35
CA ASP A 223 -2.84 4.98 -18.65
C ASP A 223 -2.66 6.10 -17.60
N ALA A 224 -1.68 6.98 -17.83
CA ALA A 224 -1.36 8.09 -16.93
C ALA A 224 -2.51 9.12 -16.78
N ARG A 225 -3.47 9.17 -17.71
CA ARG A 225 -4.58 10.12 -17.69
C ARG A 225 -5.79 9.58 -16.93
N ASP A 226 -6.00 8.26 -17.01
CA ASP A 226 -7.12 7.57 -16.37
C ASP A 226 -6.66 6.25 -15.72
N PRO A 227 -5.85 6.31 -14.66
CA PRO A 227 -5.41 5.13 -13.96
C PRO A 227 -6.57 4.50 -13.20
N THR A 228 -6.95 3.29 -13.60
CA THR A 228 -8.03 2.53 -12.97
C THR A 228 -7.45 1.63 -11.88
N PRO A 229 -7.83 1.86 -10.61
CA PRO A 229 -7.40 1.01 -9.50
C PRO A 229 -7.92 -0.41 -9.65
N LEU A 230 -7.14 -1.39 -9.17
CA LEU A 230 -7.47 -2.81 -9.21
C LEU A 230 -7.75 -3.35 -7.81
N ASP A 231 -8.81 -4.13 -7.68
CA ASP A 231 -9.12 -4.88 -6.46
C ASP A 231 -8.78 -6.35 -6.66
N GLY A 232 -8.33 -7.03 -5.61
CA GLY A 232 -7.90 -8.40 -5.77
C GLY A 232 -7.59 -9.12 -4.47
N VAL A 233 -6.94 -10.26 -4.64
CA VAL A 233 -6.45 -11.11 -3.56
C VAL A 233 -4.99 -11.42 -3.84
N LEU A 234 -4.13 -11.11 -2.88
CA LEU A 234 -2.76 -11.56 -2.86
C LEU A 234 -2.62 -12.69 -1.85
N ARG A 235 -1.93 -13.76 -2.24
CA ARG A 235 -1.51 -14.87 -1.35
C ARG A 235 -0.01 -14.91 -1.27
N MET A 236 0.51 -14.94 -0.06
CA MET A 236 1.94 -15.15 0.18
C MET A 236 2.24 -16.64 0.09
N LEU A 237 3.31 -16.99 -0.62
CA LEU A 237 3.67 -18.39 -0.90
C LEU A 237 4.87 -18.85 -0.09
N THR A 238 5.91 -18.01 0.00
CA THR A 238 7.19 -18.40 0.59
C THR A 238 7.81 -17.20 1.30
N THR A 239 8.47 -17.48 2.43
CA THR A 239 9.34 -16.51 3.12
C THR A 239 10.70 -17.15 3.29
N GLN A 240 11.77 -16.46 2.92
CA GLN A 240 13.16 -16.90 3.06
C GLN A 240 13.97 -15.85 3.81
N SER A 241 14.89 -16.29 4.66
CA SER A 241 15.83 -15.42 5.37
C SER A 241 17.08 -15.25 4.53
N SER A 242 17.07 -14.35 3.55
CA SER A 242 18.29 -13.89 2.86
C SER A 242 17.99 -12.72 1.91
N CYS A 243 18.72 -11.62 2.06
CA CYS A 243 18.83 -10.62 1.00
C CYS A 243 20.03 -10.97 0.11
N ASN A 244 19.76 -11.36 -1.12
CA ASN A 244 20.81 -11.47 -2.11
C ASN A 244 21.16 -10.04 -2.58
N THR A 245 22.10 -9.40 -1.93
CA THR A 245 22.69 -8.14 -2.40
C THR A 245 23.53 -8.45 -3.65
N ARG A 246 22.87 -8.65 -4.79
CA ARG A 246 23.54 -8.42 -6.07
C ARG A 246 23.75 -6.91 -6.15
N SER A 247 24.91 -6.47 -5.67
CA SER A 247 25.47 -5.17 -5.99
C SER A 247 25.54 -5.07 -7.53
N LEU A 248 24.70 -4.23 -8.10
CA LEU A 248 24.89 -3.72 -9.44
C LEU A 248 26.08 -2.76 -9.35
N SER A 249 27.26 -3.29 -9.65
CA SER A 249 28.44 -2.52 -10.04
C SER A 249 28.24 -1.90 -11.41
#